data_5f7ddcfedb4314d91c2cb7680f546c7f
#
_entry.id   5f7ddcfedb4314d91c2cb7680f546c7f
#
_cell.length_a   1.000
_cell.length_b   1.000
_cell.length_c   1.000
_cell.angle_alpha   90.00
_cell.angle_beta   90.00
_cell.angle_gamma   90.00
#
_symmetry.space_group_name_H-M   'P 1'
#
loop_
_entity.id
_entity.type
_entity.pdbx_description
1 polymer ?
#
loop_
_entity_poly.entity_id
_entity_poly.type
_entity_poly.pdbx_seq_one_letter_code
_entity_poly.pdbx_strand_id
1 'polypeptide(L)'
;IEVAGHEGHFSRCVRFNEIDWEALPPGAKKVNERVVPGAPVLKIEDLRKYYRVGGSEVFGSSEGRVVKANETISFMARESETVAIVGESGCGKSTLAKVLLGLETASAGTVTLGNTEIQSTGIEKRSVDTVSSIQMVFQNPFDTLNPSHSVGSQIIRTLEKFNVGKTVADRRKRMLELLDLVKLPRAFETRKPRQLSGGQKQRIGVARAFAGDAKVVVADEPVSALDVSVQAAVTELLMDIQRKNKTTMLFISHDLSVVRYIADRVVVMYLGYIVEQGTTDQIFAPPYHPYTEALLSAIPIADTSVVKRHIVLEGDIPSAMNPPSGCPFQTRCGYKKLVPDNLCETKVPPVKHLGGGHMSLCWLSDDVLAKMEPVIKFDKEHAAHEGVPDDAPHGDGPGFAGTPPKRPRGKTGSAAADAVGQAAEEAEAVSKARRHEVRDEVSETGRSPKPGKPRKPN
;
A
#
# COMPACT_ATOMS: atom_id res chain seq x y z
N ILE A 1 0.17 -12.95 36.32
CA ILE A 1 -0.53 -12.17 37.34
C ILE A 1 -2.01 -12.30 37.05
N GLU A 2 -2.81 -12.59 38.07
CA GLU A 2 -4.27 -12.57 37.96
C GLU A 2 -4.77 -11.14 37.80
N VAL A 3 -5.72 -10.93 36.89
CA VAL A 3 -6.23 -9.59 36.56
C VAL A 3 -7.22 -9.17 37.65
N ALA A 4 -6.96 -8.06 38.33
CA ALA A 4 -7.84 -7.56 39.38
C ALA A 4 -9.28 -7.35 38.85
N GLY A 5 -10.27 -7.91 39.60
CA GLY A 5 -11.69 -7.83 39.23
C GLY A 5 -12.18 -8.84 38.20
N HIS A 6 -11.31 -9.73 37.69
CA HIS A 6 -11.66 -10.75 36.69
C HIS A 6 -11.15 -12.13 37.13
N GLU A 7 -11.91 -12.83 37.93
CA GLU A 7 -11.57 -14.15 38.48
C GLU A 7 -11.23 -15.15 37.34
N GLY A 8 -10.09 -15.81 37.45
CA GLY A 8 -9.62 -16.76 36.42
C GLY A 8 -8.99 -16.14 35.18
N HIS A 9 -8.84 -14.82 35.10
CA HIS A 9 -8.16 -14.15 34.00
C HIS A 9 -6.71 -13.82 34.37
N PHE A 10 -5.75 -14.36 33.63
CA PHE A 10 -4.31 -14.19 33.88
C PHE A 10 -3.64 -13.41 32.77
N SER A 11 -2.82 -12.42 33.14
CA SER A 11 -1.97 -11.67 32.24
C SER A 11 -0.48 -12.02 32.45
N ARG A 12 0.30 -12.10 31.37
CA ARG A 12 1.78 -12.21 31.44
C ARG A 12 2.46 -10.87 31.70
N CYS A 13 1.75 -9.75 31.65
CA CYS A 13 2.28 -8.44 31.98
C CYS A 13 2.36 -8.26 33.48
N VAL A 14 3.57 -8.13 34.03
CA VAL A 14 3.83 -7.94 35.48
C VAL A 14 3.27 -6.62 36.01
N ARG A 15 3.02 -5.65 35.14
CA ARG A 15 2.47 -4.34 35.48
C ARG A 15 1.03 -4.15 35.07
N PHE A 16 0.31 -5.23 34.67
CA PHE A 16 -1.04 -5.13 34.15
C PHE A 16 -1.98 -4.40 35.10
N ASN A 17 -1.92 -4.72 36.40
CA ASN A 17 -2.77 -4.11 37.42
C ASN A 17 -2.30 -2.71 37.88
N GLU A 18 -1.11 -2.25 37.43
CA GLU A 18 -0.60 -0.92 37.70
C GLU A 18 -0.95 0.08 36.56
N ILE A 19 -1.48 -0.43 35.45
CA ILE A 19 -1.85 0.39 34.30
C ILE A 19 -3.22 1.01 34.58
N ASP A 20 -3.26 2.32 34.62
CA ASP A 20 -4.50 3.06 34.60
C ASP A 20 -5.04 3.08 33.16
N TRP A 21 -6.00 2.21 32.88
CA TRP A 21 -6.59 2.06 31.55
C TRP A 21 -7.48 3.26 31.16
N GLU A 22 -7.97 4.02 32.14
CA GLU A 22 -8.76 5.24 31.90
C GLU A 22 -7.85 6.43 31.60
N ALA A 23 -6.66 6.47 32.17
CA ALA A 23 -5.66 7.51 31.90
C ALA A 23 -4.85 7.28 30.62
N LEU A 24 -4.97 6.10 29.96
CA LEU A 24 -4.44 5.96 28.62
C LEU A 24 -5.19 6.94 27.70
N PRO A 25 -4.50 7.91 27.08
CA PRO A 25 -5.19 8.81 26.18
C PRO A 25 -5.95 7.96 25.17
N PRO A 26 -7.25 8.18 24.96
CA PRO A 26 -7.98 7.56 23.87
C PRO A 26 -7.14 7.80 22.65
N GLY A 27 -6.72 6.71 21.96
CA GLY A 27 -5.63 6.75 20.96
C GLY A 27 -5.76 8.03 20.20
N ALA A 28 -4.85 8.97 20.47
CA ALA A 28 -5.04 10.37 20.13
C ALA A 28 -5.30 10.37 18.62
N LYS A 29 -6.54 10.59 18.21
CA LYS A 29 -6.88 10.95 16.84
C LYS A 29 -6.07 12.23 16.62
N LYS A 30 -4.82 12.08 16.16
CA LYS A 30 -4.13 13.20 15.53
C LYS A 30 -5.04 13.50 14.34
N VAL A 31 -5.92 14.47 14.52
CA VAL A 31 -6.61 15.13 13.42
C VAL A 31 -5.46 15.52 12.51
N ASN A 32 -5.32 14.78 11.41
CA ASN A 32 -4.27 15.02 10.45
C ASN A 32 -4.58 16.40 9.90
N GLU A 33 -3.91 17.45 10.41
CA GLU A 33 -3.89 18.75 9.76
C GLU A 33 -3.35 18.46 8.34
N ARG A 34 -4.29 18.37 7.39
CA ARG A 34 -3.94 18.16 5.98
C ARG A 34 -3.17 19.40 5.55
N VAL A 35 -1.93 19.19 5.16
CA VAL A 35 -1.11 20.29 4.60
C VAL A 35 -1.79 20.75 3.32
N VAL A 36 -1.99 22.06 3.15
CA VAL A 36 -2.53 22.59 1.89
C VAL A 36 -1.53 22.29 0.78
N PRO A 37 -1.92 21.52 -0.26
CA PRO A 37 -1.02 21.18 -1.35
C PRO A 37 -0.53 22.43 -2.09
N GLY A 38 0.77 22.48 -2.37
CA GLY A 38 1.40 23.58 -3.10
C GLY A 38 1.24 23.48 -4.63
N ALA A 39 2.24 23.99 -5.36
CA ALA A 39 2.28 23.92 -6.82
C ALA A 39 2.43 22.48 -7.33
N PRO A 40 2.05 22.16 -8.58
CA PRO A 40 2.31 20.84 -9.18
C PRO A 40 3.82 20.57 -9.25
N VAL A 41 4.27 19.44 -8.70
CA VAL A 41 5.66 19.00 -8.71
C VAL A 41 5.90 17.84 -9.67
N LEU A 42 4.88 16.99 -9.85
CA LEU A 42 4.89 15.89 -10.81
C LEU A 42 3.61 15.95 -11.64
N LYS A 43 3.76 15.93 -12.97
CA LYS A 43 2.65 15.92 -13.93
C LYS A 43 2.84 14.74 -14.87
N ILE A 44 1.80 13.94 -15.04
CA ILE A 44 1.77 12.78 -15.93
C ILE A 44 0.59 12.99 -16.88
N GLU A 45 0.85 12.89 -18.20
CA GLU A 45 -0.15 13.12 -19.25
C GLU A 45 -0.09 11.99 -20.27
N ASP A 46 -1.21 11.29 -20.44
CA ASP A 46 -1.42 10.20 -21.39
C ASP A 46 -0.30 9.15 -21.42
N LEU A 47 0.31 8.89 -20.26
CA LEU A 47 1.42 7.96 -20.13
C LEU A 47 0.98 6.56 -20.54
N ARG A 48 1.76 5.95 -21.46
CA ARG A 48 1.61 4.56 -21.89
C ARG A 48 2.91 3.81 -21.69
N LYS A 49 2.79 2.58 -21.22
CA LYS A 49 3.92 1.64 -21.16
C LYS A 49 3.48 0.29 -21.64
N TYR A 50 4.11 -0.14 -22.74
CA TYR A 50 3.84 -1.40 -23.39
C TYR A 50 5.09 -2.29 -23.38
N TYR A 51 4.92 -3.58 -23.15
CA TYR A 51 5.97 -4.58 -23.26
C TYR A 51 5.66 -5.52 -24.42
N ARG A 52 6.67 -5.80 -25.25
CA ARG A 52 6.57 -6.82 -26.28
C ARG A 52 7.01 -8.16 -25.68
N VAL A 53 6.19 -9.19 -25.79
CA VAL A 53 6.44 -10.52 -25.26
C VAL A 53 6.43 -11.50 -26.41
N GLY A 54 7.54 -12.21 -26.63
CA GLY A 54 7.67 -13.23 -27.70
C GLY A 54 7.89 -12.58 -29.07
N GLY A 55 8.93 -12.99 -29.73
CA GLY A 55 9.36 -12.61 -31.06
C GLY A 55 10.83 -12.97 -31.14
N SER A 56 11.14 -14.24 -31.40
CA SER A 56 12.49 -14.62 -31.83
C SER A 56 12.68 -14.04 -33.23
N GLU A 57 13.63 -13.14 -33.40
CA GLU A 57 14.00 -12.57 -34.72
C GLU A 57 14.54 -13.61 -35.71
N VAL A 58 14.57 -14.91 -35.34
CA VAL A 58 15.25 -15.97 -36.12
C VAL A 58 14.33 -16.68 -37.12
N PHE A 59 13.00 -16.61 -36.96
CA PHE A 59 12.08 -17.20 -37.95
C PHE A 59 10.87 -16.25 -38.14
N GLY A 60 10.75 -15.72 -39.34
CA GLY A 60 9.73 -14.79 -39.78
C GLY A 60 8.31 -15.20 -39.37
N SER A 61 7.52 -14.21 -38.93
CA SER A 61 6.11 -14.27 -38.60
C SER A 61 5.76 -14.86 -37.22
N SER A 62 5.99 -14.09 -36.14
CA SER A 62 5.05 -14.06 -35.04
C SER A 62 4.86 -12.60 -34.63
N GLU A 63 3.66 -12.07 -34.82
CA GLU A 63 3.25 -10.79 -34.24
C GLU A 63 3.48 -10.89 -32.72
N GLY A 64 4.52 -10.21 -32.23
CA GLY A 64 4.84 -10.21 -30.80
C GLY A 64 3.63 -9.73 -30.01
N ARG A 65 3.19 -10.50 -29.03
CA ARG A 65 2.10 -10.10 -28.13
C ARG A 65 2.52 -8.87 -27.36
N VAL A 66 1.61 -7.89 -27.22
CA VAL A 66 1.86 -6.65 -26.50
C VAL A 66 1.10 -6.67 -25.19
N VAL A 67 1.81 -6.50 -24.08
CA VAL A 67 1.22 -6.27 -22.75
C VAL A 67 1.09 -4.77 -22.53
N LYS A 68 -0.14 -4.28 -22.40
CA LYS A 68 -0.46 -2.89 -22.11
C LYS A 68 -0.45 -2.66 -20.59
N ALA A 69 0.73 -2.44 -20.03
CA ALA A 69 0.90 -2.32 -18.59
C ALA A 69 0.37 -0.99 -18.03
N ASN A 70 0.48 0.10 -18.80
CA ASN A 70 -0.17 1.39 -18.52
C ASN A 70 -0.77 1.92 -19.81
N GLU A 71 -2.00 2.43 -19.72
CA GLU A 71 -2.77 2.97 -20.85
C GLU A 71 -3.41 4.31 -20.46
N THR A 72 -2.99 5.40 -21.09
CA THR A 72 -3.50 6.76 -20.87
C THR A 72 -3.55 7.22 -19.40
N ILE A 73 -2.49 6.96 -18.65
CA ILE A 73 -2.38 7.40 -17.25
C ILE A 73 -2.16 8.91 -17.20
N SER A 74 -3.11 9.63 -16.58
CA SER A 74 -3.03 11.10 -16.44
C SER A 74 -3.43 11.54 -15.04
N PHE A 75 -2.50 12.09 -14.29
CA PHE A 75 -2.72 12.74 -13.00
C PHE A 75 -1.56 13.67 -12.66
N MET A 76 -1.74 14.51 -11.65
CA MET A 76 -0.67 15.33 -11.10
C MET A 76 -0.53 15.12 -9.59
N ALA A 77 0.68 15.34 -9.06
CA ALA A 77 0.93 15.44 -7.63
C ALA A 77 1.51 16.81 -7.31
N ARG A 78 1.06 17.39 -6.20
CA ARG A 78 1.43 18.74 -5.74
C ARG A 78 2.46 18.66 -4.63
N GLU A 79 3.14 19.77 -4.36
CA GLU A 79 4.08 19.87 -3.24
C GLU A 79 3.39 19.53 -1.92
N SER A 80 4.08 18.75 -1.10
CA SER A 80 3.59 18.30 0.22
C SER A 80 2.33 17.43 0.18
N GLU A 81 1.90 16.95 -0.98
CA GLU A 81 0.74 16.08 -1.16
C GLU A 81 1.14 14.60 -1.06
N THR A 82 0.30 13.79 -0.44
CA THR A 82 0.35 12.33 -0.53
C THR A 82 -0.73 11.82 -1.47
N VAL A 83 -0.33 11.34 -2.65
CA VAL A 83 -1.23 10.69 -3.61
C VAL A 83 -1.08 9.18 -3.50
N ALA A 84 -2.15 8.50 -3.09
CA ALA A 84 -2.16 7.04 -3.08
C ALA A 84 -2.52 6.49 -4.46
N ILE A 85 -1.86 5.40 -4.86
CA ILE A 85 -2.13 4.65 -6.08
C ILE A 85 -2.55 3.24 -5.67
N VAL A 86 -3.81 2.89 -5.92
CA VAL A 86 -4.42 1.64 -5.44
C VAL A 86 -4.95 0.80 -6.60
N GLY A 87 -5.15 -0.49 -6.36
CA GLY A 87 -5.71 -1.45 -7.31
C GLY A 87 -5.14 -2.85 -7.11
N GLU A 88 -5.77 -3.84 -7.74
CA GLU A 88 -5.35 -5.24 -7.65
C GLU A 88 -3.92 -5.47 -8.18
N SER A 89 -3.30 -6.61 -7.79
CA SER A 89 -1.98 -6.98 -8.29
C SER A 89 -1.99 -7.08 -9.83
N GLY A 90 -0.92 -6.60 -10.47
CA GLY A 90 -0.81 -6.62 -11.93
C GLY A 90 -1.53 -5.48 -12.66
N CYS A 91 -2.22 -4.55 -12.00
CA CYS A 91 -2.91 -3.45 -12.68
C CYS A 91 -1.99 -2.33 -13.22
N GLY A 92 -0.65 -2.42 -13.03
CA GLY A 92 0.32 -1.47 -13.61
C GLY A 92 0.99 -0.50 -12.63
N LYS A 93 0.71 -0.55 -11.33
CA LYS A 93 1.28 0.37 -10.30
C LYS A 93 2.81 0.38 -10.28
N SER A 94 3.42 -0.79 -10.14
CA SER A 94 4.89 -0.91 -10.10
C SER A 94 5.54 -0.60 -11.46
N THR A 95 4.81 -0.79 -12.58
CA THR A 95 5.27 -0.35 -13.89
C THR A 95 5.33 1.17 -13.97
N LEU A 96 4.30 1.85 -13.50
CA LEU A 96 4.29 3.31 -13.38
C LEU A 96 5.47 3.79 -12.53
N ALA A 97 5.70 3.21 -11.35
CA ALA A 97 6.84 3.52 -10.49
C ALA A 97 8.18 3.37 -11.23
N LYS A 98 8.37 2.27 -11.99
CA LYS A 98 9.60 2.04 -12.78
C LYS A 98 9.82 3.11 -13.83
N VAL A 99 8.76 3.58 -14.52
CA VAL A 99 8.86 4.67 -15.51
C VAL A 99 9.25 5.98 -14.82
N LEU A 100 8.62 6.32 -13.71
CA LEU A 100 8.95 7.52 -12.95
C LEU A 100 10.40 7.54 -12.48
N LEU A 101 10.93 6.43 -12.06
CA LEU A 101 12.32 6.29 -11.61
C LEU A 101 13.34 6.18 -12.76
N GLY A 102 12.88 6.01 -14.00
CA GLY A 102 13.74 5.79 -15.15
C GLY A 102 14.35 4.38 -15.24
N LEU A 103 13.82 3.42 -14.48
CA LEU A 103 14.16 2.00 -14.63
C LEU A 103 13.56 1.42 -15.91
N GLU A 104 12.52 2.07 -16.41
CA GLU A 104 11.86 1.82 -17.67
C GLU A 104 11.56 3.17 -18.35
N THR A 105 11.50 3.19 -19.68
CA THR A 105 11.06 4.36 -20.43
C THR A 105 9.60 4.23 -20.85
N ALA A 106 8.89 5.33 -20.98
CA ALA A 106 7.53 5.33 -21.50
C ALA A 106 7.48 4.90 -22.98
N SER A 107 6.36 4.29 -23.39
CA SER A 107 6.08 4.03 -24.80
C SER A 107 5.46 5.26 -25.50
N ALA A 108 4.70 6.07 -24.75
CA ALA A 108 4.11 7.33 -25.21
C ALA A 108 3.67 8.16 -23.99
N GLY A 109 3.27 9.43 -24.22
CA GLY A 109 2.86 10.37 -23.19
C GLY A 109 4.02 11.10 -22.56
N THR A 110 3.74 12.00 -21.62
CA THR A 110 4.73 12.84 -20.97
C THR A 110 4.71 12.70 -19.45
N VAL A 111 5.90 12.81 -18.84
CA VAL A 111 6.08 12.90 -17.39
C VAL A 111 7.02 14.07 -17.11
N THR A 112 6.50 15.07 -16.42
CA THR A 112 7.26 16.27 -16.03
C THR A 112 7.48 16.27 -14.51
N LEU A 113 8.74 16.35 -14.10
CA LEU A 113 9.18 16.52 -12.72
C LEU A 113 9.72 17.95 -12.54
N GLY A 114 8.98 18.81 -11.85
CA GLY A 114 9.21 20.23 -11.85
C GLY A 114 9.12 20.79 -13.27
N ASN A 115 10.27 21.20 -13.85
CA ASN A 115 10.36 21.71 -15.22
C ASN A 115 11.09 20.74 -16.20
N THR A 116 11.32 19.49 -15.77
CA THR A 116 12.13 18.54 -16.54
C THR A 116 11.26 17.36 -17.00
N GLU A 117 11.26 17.10 -18.30
CA GLU A 117 10.65 15.89 -18.86
C GLU A 117 11.55 14.67 -18.62
N ILE A 118 10.99 13.58 -18.09
CA ILE A 118 11.77 12.42 -17.65
C ILE A 118 11.33 11.09 -18.27
N GLN A 119 10.23 11.05 -19.04
CA GLN A 119 9.59 9.81 -19.52
C GLN A 119 10.43 9.01 -20.52
N SER A 120 11.28 9.67 -21.31
CA SER A 120 12.08 9.03 -22.37
C SER A 120 13.52 8.73 -21.96
N THR A 121 13.92 9.14 -20.74
CA THR A 121 15.31 9.08 -20.29
C THR A 121 15.48 8.03 -19.20
N GLY A 122 16.28 6.97 -19.49
CA GLY A 122 16.67 5.97 -18.50
C GLY A 122 17.54 6.57 -17.40
N ILE A 123 17.53 5.92 -16.22
CA ILE A 123 18.16 6.43 -14.99
C ILE A 123 19.65 6.72 -15.17
N GLU A 124 20.35 5.94 -16.01
CA GLU A 124 21.78 6.11 -16.30
C GLU A 124 22.11 7.38 -17.10
N LYS A 125 21.11 7.95 -17.77
CA LYS A 125 21.24 9.18 -18.58
C LYS A 125 20.64 10.40 -17.89
N ARG A 126 19.95 10.23 -16.75
CA ARG A 126 19.41 11.35 -15.98
C ARG A 126 20.51 12.05 -15.21
N SER A 127 20.40 13.37 -15.06
CA SER A 127 21.31 14.14 -14.18
C SER A 127 21.19 13.67 -12.73
N VAL A 128 22.25 13.87 -11.95
CA VAL A 128 22.25 13.54 -10.50
C VAL A 128 21.12 14.29 -9.78
N ASP A 129 20.85 15.54 -10.16
CA ASP A 129 19.78 16.35 -9.57
C ASP A 129 18.40 15.78 -9.88
N THR A 130 18.16 15.28 -11.09
CA THR A 130 16.92 14.61 -11.45
C THR A 130 16.75 13.30 -10.66
N VAL A 131 17.82 12.50 -10.55
CA VAL A 131 17.78 11.23 -9.80
C VAL A 131 17.59 11.49 -8.30
N SER A 132 18.23 12.50 -7.72
CA SER A 132 18.07 12.85 -6.31
C SER A 132 16.68 13.40 -6.02
N SER A 133 16.05 14.11 -6.97
CA SER A 133 14.73 14.73 -6.82
C SER A 133 13.59 13.72 -6.77
N ILE A 134 13.75 12.50 -7.32
CA ILE A 134 12.76 11.42 -7.25
C ILE A 134 13.39 10.14 -6.73
N GLN A 135 12.94 9.68 -5.59
CA GLN A 135 13.51 8.53 -4.89
C GLN A 135 12.44 7.49 -4.58
N MET A 136 12.86 6.28 -4.19
CA MET A 136 11.95 5.17 -3.92
C MET A 136 12.19 4.54 -2.55
N VAL A 137 11.09 4.24 -1.85
CA VAL A 137 11.03 3.29 -0.74
C VAL A 137 10.46 1.98 -1.30
N PHE A 138 11.25 0.93 -1.28
CA PHE A 138 10.91 -0.36 -1.88
C PHE A 138 10.04 -1.22 -0.97
N GLN A 139 9.28 -2.13 -1.58
CA GLN A 139 8.42 -3.10 -0.91
C GLN A 139 9.22 -4.05 0.00
N ASN A 140 10.32 -4.62 -0.53
CA ASN A 140 11.13 -5.59 0.20
C ASN A 140 12.42 -4.94 0.73
N PRO A 141 12.52 -4.70 2.05
CA PRO A 141 13.72 -4.12 2.64
C PRO A 141 14.94 -5.04 2.60
N PHE A 142 14.74 -6.35 2.38
CA PHE A 142 15.84 -7.31 2.34
C PHE A 142 16.65 -7.19 1.05
N ASP A 143 16.01 -6.84 -0.06
CA ASP A 143 16.64 -6.74 -1.39
C ASP A 143 17.35 -5.40 -1.61
N THR A 144 17.06 -4.41 -0.76
CA THR A 144 17.56 -3.04 -0.92
C THR A 144 18.87 -2.75 -0.20
N LEU A 145 19.21 -3.58 0.79
CA LEU A 145 20.39 -3.38 1.63
C LEU A 145 21.47 -4.43 1.29
N ASN A 146 22.67 -3.96 0.94
CA ASN A 146 23.80 -4.86 0.73
C ASN A 146 24.25 -5.48 2.07
N PRO A 147 24.18 -6.83 2.22
CA PRO A 147 24.49 -7.49 3.49
C PRO A 147 25.95 -7.36 3.94
N SER A 148 26.86 -7.03 3.03
CA SER A 148 28.30 -6.93 3.30
C SER A 148 28.70 -5.59 3.90
N HIS A 149 27.91 -4.52 3.68
CA HIS A 149 28.20 -3.15 4.12
C HIS A 149 27.43 -2.80 5.39
N SER A 150 28.04 -1.92 6.23
CA SER A 150 27.34 -1.36 7.39
C SER A 150 26.22 -0.41 6.97
N VAL A 151 25.25 -0.18 7.85
CA VAL A 151 24.15 0.78 7.66
C VAL A 151 24.70 2.17 7.34
N GLY A 152 25.66 2.66 8.15
CA GLY A 152 26.26 3.98 7.95
C GLY A 152 26.94 4.11 6.59
N SER A 153 27.73 3.10 6.18
CA SER A 153 28.42 3.15 4.87
C SER A 153 27.43 3.19 3.70
N GLN A 154 26.28 2.52 3.78
CA GLN A 154 25.25 2.53 2.74
C GLN A 154 24.54 3.90 2.63
N ILE A 155 24.26 4.56 3.77
CA ILE A 155 23.68 5.90 3.77
C ILE A 155 24.71 6.92 3.25
N ILE A 156 25.98 6.86 3.72
CA ILE A 156 27.04 7.74 3.26
C ILE A 156 27.25 7.63 1.76
N ARG A 157 27.26 6.41 1.21
CA ARG A 157 27.36 6.20 -0.24
C ARG A 157 26.23 6.89 -1.03
N THR A 158 25.02 6.93 -0.47
CA THR A 158 23.89 7.64 -1.07
C THR A 158 24.12 9.15 -1.04
N LEU A 159 24.59 9.68 0.09
CA LEU A 159 24.94 11.09 0.23
C LEU A 159 26.06 11.51 -0.73
N GLU A 160 27.07 10.66 -0.92
CA GLU A 160 28.15 10.88 -1.90
C GLU A 160 27.62 10.93 -3.34
N LYS A 161 26.77 9.96 -3.70
CA LYS A 161 26.16 9.91 -5.03
C LYS A 161 25.34 11.17 -5.36
N PHE A 162 24.71 11.76 -4.37
CA PHE A 162 23.87 12.97 -4.53
C PHE A 162 24.61 14.26 -4.17
N ASN A 163 25.94 14.21 -3.97
CA ASN A 163 26.77 15.36 -3.62
C ASN A 163 26.32 16.09 -2.33
N VAL A 164 25.66 15.38 -1.39
CA VAL A 164 25.25 15.93 -0.11
C VAL A 164 26.40 15.89 0.88
N GLY A 165 26.74 17.06 1.45
CA GLY A 165 27.91 17.24 2.35
C GLY A 165 29.23 17.33 1.59
N LYS A 166 30.04 18.35 1.91
CA LYS A 166 31.33 18.63 1.25
C LYS A 166 32.46 17.75 1.79
N THR A 167 32.43 17.45 3.08
CA THR A 167 33.47 16.68 3.77
C THR A 167 32.93 15.33 4.27
N VAL A 168 33.84 14.42 4.64
CA VAL A 168 33.48 13.14 5.30
C VAL A 168 32.75 13.41 6.62
N ALA A 169 33.16 14.43 7.35
CA ALA A 169 32.54 14.83 8.62
C ALA A 169 31.10 15.32 8.41
N ASP A 170 30.83 16.12 7.36
CA ASP A 170 29.49 16.60 7.01
C ASP A 170 28.58 15.42 6.67
N ARG A 171 29.06 14.48 5.85
CA ARG A 171 28.30 13.29 5.46
C ARG A 171 27.99 12.40 6.65
N ARG A 172 28.97 12.22 7.56
CA ARG A 172 28.71 11.44 8.78
C ARG A 172 27.69 12.14 9.68
N LYS A 173 27.76 13.46 9.84
CA LYS A 173 26.77 14.24 10.58
C LYS A 173 25.38 14.04 9.97
N ARG A 174 25.24 14.21 8.65
CA ARG A 174 23.95 14.02 7.93
C ARG A 174 23.46 12.58 8.04
N MET A 175 24.30 11.58 7.97
CA MET A 175 23.95 10.17 8.17
C MET A 175 23.37 9.93 9.57
N LEU A 176 23.97 10.52 10.63
CA LEU A 176 23.44 10.41 11.99
C LEU A 176 22.08 11.12 12.13
N GLU A 177 21.91 12.29 11.50
CA GLU A 177 20.62 12.99 11.44
C GLU A 177 19.54 12.15 10.74
N LEU A 178 19.90 11.41 9.68
CA LEU A 178 18.99 10.49 9.00
C LEU A 178 18.62 9.28 9.86
N LEU A 179 19.55 8.75 10.68
CA LEU A 179 19.21 7.70 11.65
C LEU A 179 18.24 8.23 12.71
N ASP A 180 18.47 9.42 13.23
CA ASP A 180 17.56 10.07 14.18
C ASP A 180 16.16 10.31 13.54
N LEU A 181 16.15 10.78 12.29
CA LEU A 181 14.91 11.02 11.51
C LEU A 181 14.04 9.76 11.42
N VAL A 182 14.66 8.59 11.22
CA VAL A 182 13.93 7.32 11.13
C VAL A 182 13.78 6.62 12.49
N LYS A 183 14.02 7.35 13.60
CA LYS A 183 13.85 6.87 14.98
C LYS A 183 14.70 5.60 15.25
N LEU A 184 15.95 5.57 14.73
CA LEU A 184 16.92 4.51 14.98
C LEU A 184 18.10 5.03 15.79
N PRO A 185 18.65 4.23 16.76
CA PRO A 185 19.84 4.63 17.52
C PRO A 185 21.03 4.89 16.62
N ARG A 186 21.81 5.95 16.90
CA ARG A 186 23.05 6.30 16.17
C ARG A 186 24.07 5.16 16.15
N ALA A 187 24.10 4.32 17.17
CA ALA A 187 24.94 3.10 17.24
C ALA A 187 24.69 2.11 16.08
N PHE A 188 23.57 2.26 15.32
CA PHE A 188 23.31 1.43 14.16
C PHE A 188 24.24 1.76 12.97
N GLU A 189 24.99 2.87 13.01
CA GLU A 189 26.01 3.22 12.02
C GLU A 189 26.91 2.04 11.65
N THR A 190 27.33 1.26 12.64
CA THR A 190 28.26 0.13 12.45
C THR A 190 27.59 -1.22 12.20
N ARG A 191 26.27 -1.33 12.45
CA ARG A 191 25.55 -2.60 12.25
C ARG A 191 25.45 -2.99 10.79
N LYS A 192 25.43 -4.29 10.53
CA LYS A 192 25.14 -4.87 9.22
C LYS A 192 23.66 -5.24 9.10
N PRO A 193 23.07 -5.29 7.87
CA PRO A 193 21.67 -5.64 7.67
C PRO A 193 21.20 -6.94 8.32
N ARG A 194 22.10 -7.94 8.44
CA ARG A 194 21.78 -9.22 9.10
C ARG A 194 21.46 -9.09 10.60
N GLN A 195 21.87 -7.99 11.22
CA GLN A 195 21.66 -7.69 12.64
C GLN A 195 20.41 -6.86 12.91
N LEU A 196 19.56 -6.64 11.88
CA LEU A 196 18.39 -5.78 11.92
C LEU A 196 17.11 -6.58 11.69
N SER A 197 16.03 -6.19 12.40
CA SER A 197 14.68 -6.67 12.10
C SER A 197 14.16 -6.13 10.76
N GLY A 198 13.07 -6.71 10.22
CA GLY A 198 12.42 -6.24 8.98
C GLY A 198 12.07 -4.76 9.04
N GLY A 199 11.39 -4.31 10.10
CA GLY A 199 11.02 -2.91 10.29
C GLY A 199 12.22 -1.97 10.45
N GLN A 200 13.33 -2.42 11.07
CA GLN A 200 14.57 -1.64 11.14
C GLN A 200 15.22 -1.49 9.76
N LYS A 201 15.25 -2.54 8.95
CA LYS A 201 15.74 -2.49 7.55
C LYS A 201 14.89 -1.55 6.72
N GLN A 202 13.56 -1.60 6.87
CA GLN A 202 12.65 -0.69 6.16
C GLN A 202 12.93 0.78 6.51
N ARG A 203 13.12 1.09 7.81
CA ARG A 203 13.50 2.44 8.24
C ARG A 203 14.83 2.89 7.64
N ILE A 204 15.81 2.01 7.46
CA ILE A 204 17.05 2.35 6.73
C ILE A 204 16.78 2.63 5.25
N GLY A 205 15.91 1.85 4.59
CA GLY A 205 15.43 2.12 3.23
C GLY A 205 14.79 3.51 3.13
N VAL A 206 13.94 3.87 4.09
CA VAL A 206 13.36 5.22 4.20
C VAL A 206 14.46 6.28 4.37
N ALA A 207 15.41 6.10 5.30
CA ALA A 207 16.52 7.03 5.49
C ALA A 207 17.32 7.29 4.20
N ARG A 208 17.54 6.25 3.39
CA ARG A 208 18.23 6.36 2.09
C ARG A 208 17.41 7.13 1.06
N ALA A 209 16.09 6.92 1.00
CA ALA A 209 15.21 7.65 0.08
C ALA A 209 15.18 9.16 0.38
N PHE A 210 15.33 9.55 1.66
CA PHE A 210 15.36 10.95 2.08
C PHE A 210 16.78 11.53 2.23
N ALA A 211 17.82 10.80 1.82
CA ALA A 211 19.20 11.27 1.94
C ALA A 211 19.53 12.44 1.00
N GLY A 212 18.91 12.51 -0.19
CA GLY A 212 19.18 13.49 -1.24
C GLY A 212 18.18 14.64 -1.32
N ASP A 213 17.41 14.90 -0.26
CA ASP A 213 16.38 15.94 -0.23
C ASP A 213 15.36 15.80 -1.40
N ALA A 214 14.84 14.58 -1.59
CA ALA A 214 13.92 14.24 -2.65
C ALA A 214 12.66 15.10 -2.64
N LYS A 215 12.28 15.66 -3.80
CA LYS A 215 11.01 16.38 -3.99
C LYS A 215 9.84 15.44 -4.06
N VAL A 216 10.04 14.27 -4.67
CA VAL A 216 9.04 13.22 -4.81
C VAL A 216 9.61 11.90 -4.28
N VAL A 217 8.86 11.21 -3.43
CA VAL A 217 9.18 9.87 -2.96
C VAL A 217 8.09 8.91 -3.40
N VAL A 218 8.47 7.88 -4.17
CA VAL A 218 7.59 6.77 -4.52
C VAL A 218 7.74 5.68 -3.47
N ALA A 219 6.71 5.43 -2.69
CA ALA A 219 6.67 4.36 -1.70
C ALA A 219 5.86 3.19 -2.26
N ASP A 220 6.54 2.18 -2.80
CA ASP A 220 5.91 1.01 -3.42
C ASP A 220 5.70 -0.08 -2.37
N GLU A 221 4.46 -0.23 -1.91
CA GLU A 221 4.03 -1.17 -0.86
C GLU A 221 4.97 -1.20 0.36
N PRO A 222 5.33 -0.04 0.95
CA PRO A 222 6.44 0.08 1.89
C PRO A 222 6.24 -0.66 3.21
N VAL A 223 5.06 -1.18 3.46
CA VAL A 223 4.68 -1.84 4.73
C VAL A 223 4.11 -3.26 4.55
N SER A 224 3.87 -3.71 3.32
CA SER A 224 3.18 -5.00 3.03
C SER A 224 3.90 -6.23 3.58
N ALA A 225 5.23 -6.19 3.72
CA ALA A 225 6.06 -7.30 4.22
C ALA A 225 6.32 -7.24 5.74
N LEU A 226 5.59 -6.39 6.48
CA LEU A 226 5.82 -6.13 7.91
C LEU A 226 4.61 -6.56 8.75
N ASP A 227 4.86 -6.88 10.02
CA ASP A 227 3.81 -7.16 11.00
C ASP A 227 2.93 -5.91 11.23
N VAL A 228 1.65 -6.09 11.55
CA VAL A 228 0.64 -5.01 11.66
C VAL A 228 1.10 -3.86 12.59
N SER A 229 1.67 -4.18 13.76
CA SER A 229 2.18 -3.16 14.68
C SER A 229 3.36 -2.36 14.12
N VAL A 230 4.22 -3.01 13.34
CA VAL A 230 5.37 -2.40 12.67
C VAL A 230 4.91 -1.59 11.45
N GLN A 231 3.87 -2.05 10.74
CA GLN A 231 3.23 -1.30 9.64
C GLN A 231 2.75 0.07 10.12
N ALA A 232 1.99 0.11 11.21
CA ALA A 232 1.48 1.37 11.78
C ALA A 232 2.63 2.34 12.13
N ALA A 233 3.69 1.83 12.79
CA ALA A 233 4.84 2.64 13.18
C ALA A 233 5.67 3.17 12.00
N VAL A 234 5.77 2.41 10.89
CA VAL A 234 6.46 2.85 9.66
C VAL A 234 5.59 3.81 8.85
N THR A 235 4.29 3.60 8.82
CA THR A 235 3.33 4.51 8.17
C THR A 235 3.34 5.88 8.85
N GLU A 236 3.25 5.92 10.18
CA GLU A 236 3.36 7.16 10.94
C GLU A 236 4.70 7.87 10.72
N LEU A 237 5.80 7.11 10.71
CA LEU A 237 7.13 7.64 10.41
C LEU A 237 7.20 8.29 9.02
N LEU A 238 6.64 7.64 7.98
CA LEU A 238 6.61 8.20 6.63
C LEU A 238 5.82 9.51 6.58
N MET A 239 4.68 9.59 7.27
CA MET A 239 3.87 10.81 7.37
C MET A 239 4.63 11.94 8.11
N ASP A 240 5.28 11.63 9.23
CA ASP A 240 6.08 12.59 10.00
C ASP A 240 7.20 13.18 9.12
N ILE A 241 7.91 12.32 8.38
CA ILE A 241 9.01 12.74 7.50
C ILE A 241 8.48 13.56 6.31
N GLN A 242 7.39 13.12 5.69
CA GLN A 242 6.74 13.79 4.57
C GLN A 242 6.34 15.23 4.95
N ARG A 243 5.68 15.40 6.10
CA ARG A 243 5.26 16.71 6.62
C ARG A 243 6.47 17.60 6.95
N LYS A 244 7.44 17.05 7.68
CA LYS A 244 8.64 17.79 8.11
C LYS A 244 9.45 18.30 6.91
N ASN A 245 9.62 17.47 5.88
CA ASN A 245 10.42 17.80 4.71
C ASN A 245 9.60 18.42 3.57
N LYS A 246 8.26 18.52 3.75
CA LYS A 246 7.34 19.00 2.69
C LYS A 246 7.50 18.23 1.38
N THR A 247 7.83 16.94 1.47
CA THR A 247 8.06 16.08 0.32
C THR A 247 6.72 15.60 -0.25
N THR A 248 6.60 15.53 -1.56
CA THR A 248 5.45 14.89 -2.22
C THR A 248 5.63 13.39 -2.19
N MET A 249 4.58 12.64 -1.82
CA MET A 249 4.64 11.19 -1.74
C MET A 249 3.64 10.52 -2.68
N LEU A 250 4.13 9.60 -3.52
CA LEU A 250 3.30 8.64 -4.25
C LEU A 250 3.28 7.34 -3.47
N PHE A 251 2.16 7.03 -2.82
CA PHE A 251 2.02 5.87 -1.94
C PHE A 251 1.27 4.75 -2.66
N ILE A 252 1.99 3.73 -3.13
CA ILE A 252 1.40 2.56 -3.78
C ILE A 252 1.02 1.55 -2.71
N SER A 253 -0.25 1.13 -2.70
CA SER A 253 -0.74 0.11 -1.76
C SER A 253 -1.94 -0.64 -2.34
N HIS A 254 -2.15 -1.85 -1.84
CA HIS A 254 -3.40 -2.60 -2.02
C HIS A 254 -4.30 -2.52 -0.78
N ASP A 255 -3.81 -1.97 0.33
CA ASP A 255 -4.56 -1.81 1.58
C ASP A 255 -5.19 -0.42 1.67
N LEU A 256 -6.51 -0.37 1.43
CA LEU A 256 -7.28 0.87 1.47
C LEU A 256 -7.45 1.44 2.89
N SER A 257 -7.31 0.62 3.94
CA SER A 257 -7.36 1.11 5.32
C SER A 257 -6.15 2.02 5.61
N VAL A 258 -4.95 1.59 5.20
CA VAL A 258 -3.73 2.41 5.30
C VAL A 258 -3.85 3.65 4.42
N VAL A 259 -4.38 3.50 3.20
CA VAL A 259 -4.57 4.61 2.25
C VAL A 259 -5.50 5.68 2.82
N ARG A 260 -6.62 5.31 3.45
CA ARG A 260 -7.54 6.26 4.09
C ARG A 260 -6.84 7.12 5.15
N TYR A 261 -5.87 6.54 5.85
CA TYR A 261 -5.13 7.21 6.91
C TYR A 261 -4.05 8.18 6.41
N ILE A 262 -3.34 7.79 5.31
CA ILE A 262 -2.14 8.52 4.87
C ILE A 262 -2.38 9.47 3.69
N ALA A 263 -3.37 9.20 2.81
CA ALA A 263 -3.49 9.88 1.53
C ALA A 263 -4.38 11.13 1.58
N ASP A 264 -3.98 12.16 0.84
CA ASP A 264 -4.81 13.32 0.54
C ASP A 264 -5.72 13.04 -0.66
N ARG A 265 -5.17 12.38 -1.68
CA ARG A 265 -5.87 11.97 -2.91
C ARG A 265 -5.54 10.53 -3.26
N VAL A 266 -6.50 9.89 -3.94
CA VAL A 266 -6.39 8.50 -4.36
C VAL A 266 -6.60 8.39 -5.86
N VAL A 267 -5.75 7.58 -6.50
CA VAL A 267 -5.82 7.17 -7.90
C VAL A 267 -6.08 5.67 -7.93
N VAL A 268 -7.21 5.24 -8.43
CA VAL A 268 -7.62 3.84 -8.52
C VAL A 268 -7.28 3.31 -9.91
N MET A 269 -6.45 2.27 -9.98
CA MET A 269 -5.98 1.67 -11.22
C MET A 269 -6.57 0.27 -11.44
N TYR A 270 -6.98 -0.02 -12.66
CA TYR A 270 -7.42 -1.34 -13.11
C TYR A 270 -6.95 -1.61 -14.55
N LEU A 271 -6.27 -2.74 -14.79
CA LEU A 271 -5.75 -3.15 -16.11
C LEU A 271 -5.04 -2.03 -16.90
N GLY A 272 -4.18 -1.28 -16.22
CA GLY A 272 -3.39 -0.22 -16.84
C GLY A 272 -4.11 1.13 -16.99
N TYR A 273 -5.38 1.23 -16.63
CA TYR A 273 -6.16 2.48 -16.68
C TYR A 273 -6.34 3.09 -15.29
N ILE A 274 -6.46 4.41 -15.22
CA ILE A 274 -7.06 5.07 -14.06
C ILE A 274 -8.57 4.99 -14.24
N VAL A 275 -9.24 4.26 -13.35
CA VAL A 275 -10.70 4.10 -13.41
C VAL A 275 -11.42 5.11 -12.53
N GLU A 276 -10.75 5.61 -11.49
CA GLU A 276 -11.29 6.67 -10.64
C GLU A 276 -10.13 7.45 -9.98
N GLN A 277 -10.31 8.74 -9.76
CA GLN A 277 -9.42 9.57 -8.95
C GLN A 277 -10.16 10.70 -8.27
N GLY A 278 -9.78 11.02 -7.04
CA GLY A 278 -10.40 12.06 -6.24
C GLY A 278 -9.67 12.29 -4.92
N THR A 279 -10.19 13.16 -4.07
CA THR A 279 -9.75 13.25 -2.68
C THR A 279 -10.07 11.94 -1.94
N THR A 280 -9.36 11.67 -0.85
CA THR A 280 -9.64 10.47 -0.04
C THR A 280 -11.11 10.40 0.38
N ASP A 281 -11.70 11.53 0.79
CA ASP A 281 -13.11 11.58 1.19
C ASP A 281 -14.05 11.25 0.01
N GLN A 282 -13.75 11.72 -1.21
CA GLN A 282 -14.52 11.40 -2.41
C GLN A 282 -14.46 9.92 -2.79
N ILE A 283 -13.28 9.31 -2.69
CA ILE A 283 -13.11 7.89 -3.03
C ILE A 283 -13.75 6.96 -1.98
N PHE A 284 -13.84 7.40 -0.73
CA PHE A 284 -14.45 6.61 0.35
C PHE A 284 -15.95 6.88 0.58
N ALA A 285 -16.55 7.78 -0.21
CA ALA A 285 -17.98 8.08 -0.20
C ALA A 285 -18.56 8.00 -1.64
N PRO A 286 -19.86 7.65 -1.79
CA PRO A 286 -20.49 7.64 -3.11
C PRO A 286 -20.56 9.06 -3.70
N PRO A 287 -20.61 9.18 -5.04
CA PRO A 287 -20.67 8.11 -6.02
C PRO A 287 -19.32 7.44 -6.29
N TYR A 288 -19.33 6.14 -6.60
CA TYR A 288 -18.12 5.35 -6.87
C TYR A 288 -18.03 4.91 -8.33
N HIS A 289 -16.82 4.63 -8.81
CA HIS A 289 -16.65 3.67 -9.87
C HIS A 289 -17.00 2.25 -9.33
N PRO A 290 -17.71 1.37 -10.06
CA PRO A 290 -18.10 0.04 -9.57
C PRO A 290 -16.93 -0.82 -9.04
N TYR A 291 -15.74 -0.65 -9.58
CA TYR A 291 -14.53 -1.31 -9.08
C TYR A 291 -14.09 -0.77 -7.71
N THR A 292 -14.12 0.54 -7.53
CA THR A 292 -13.79 1.18 -6.24
C THR A 292 -14.77 0.74 -5.16
N GLU A 293 -16.06 0.68 -5.48
CA GLU A 293 -17.10 0.17 -4.60
C GLU A 293 -16.78 -1.25 -4.11
N ALA A 294 -16.37 -2.14 -5.03
CA ALA A 294 -15.97 -3.50 -4.70
C ALA A 294 -14.70 -3.55 -3.83
N LEU A 295 -13.69 -2.73 -4.14
CA LEU A 295 -12.47 -2.64 -3.33
C LEU A 295 -12.77 -2.18 -1.90
N LEU A 296 -13.61 -1.16 -1.71
CA LEU A 296 -14.05 -0.69 -0.40
C LEU A 296 -14.80 -1.77 0.36
N SER A 297 -15.59 -2.59 -0.35
CA SER A 297 -16.30 -3.72 0.24
C SER A 297 -15.36 -4.83 0.73
N ALA A 298 -14.13 -4.89 0.28
CA ALA A 298 -13.14 -5.87 0.71
C ALA A 298 -12.34 -5.44 1.96
N ILE A 299 -12.40 -4.16 2.40
CA ILE A 299 -11.65 -3.66 3.57
C ILE A 299 -12.07 -4.42 4.83
N PRO A 300 -11.17 -5.09 5.57
CA PRO A 300 -11.52 -5.69 6.85
C PRO A 300 -11.79 -4.59 7.89
N ILE A 301 -12.94 -4.67 8.57
CA ILE A 301 -13.31 -3.76 9.65
C ILE A 301 -13.43 -4.59 10.92
N ALA A 302 -12.63 -4.24 11.93
CA ALA A 302 -12.63 -4.95 13.20
C ALA A 302 -13.86 -4.62 14.07
N ASP A 303 -14.50 -3.46 13.83
CA ASP A 303 -15.67 -3.02 14.54
C ASP A 303 -16.92 -3.76 14.02
N THR A 304 -17.53 -4.57 14.88
CA THR A 304 -18.72 -5.37 14.57
C THR A 304 -20.02 -4.55 14.54
N SER A 305 -20.01 -3.31 15.00
CA SER A 305 -21.15 -2.37 14.93
C SER A 305 -21.29 -1.73 13.55
N VAL A 306 -20.25 -1.78 12.73
CA VAL A 306 -20.25 -1.20 11.38
C VAL A 306 -20.97 -2.14 10.40
N VAL A 307 -22.07 -1.67 9.83
CA VAL A 307 -22.76 -2.40 8.76
C VAL A 307 -22.03 -2.17 7.44
N LYS A 308 -21.56 -3.26 6.84
CA LYS A 308 -20.83 -3.25 5.59
C LYS A 308 -21.48 -4.11 4.54
N ARG A 309 -21.68 -3.56 3.34
CA ARG A 309 -22.16 -4.32 2.18
C ARG A 309 -20.98 -5.07 1.55
N HIS A 310 -21.08 -6.40 1.48
CA HIS A 310 -20.08 -7.24 0.82
C HIS A 310 -20.41 -7.38 -0.67
N ILE A 311 -19.48 -7.05 -1.55
CA ILE A 311 -19.58 -7.18 -3.00
C ILE A 311 -18.57 -8.22 -3.46
N VAL A 312 -19.06 -9.33 -3.99
CA VAL A 312 -18.23 -10.38 -4.57
C VAL A 312 -18.09 -10.10 -6.07
N LEU A 313 -16.86 -9.90 -6.53
CA LEU A 313 -16.58 -9.78 -7.95
C LEU A 313 -16.55 -11.17 -8.58
N GLU A 314 -17.37 -11.39 -9.59
CA GLU A 314 -17.39 -12.64 -10.36
C GLU A 314 -16.29 -12.66 -11.42
N GLY A 315 -15.68 -13.84 -11.63
CA GLY A 315 -14.65 -14.08 -12.63
C GLY A 315 -13.25 -13.59 -12.25
N ASP A 316 -12.27 -14.03 -13.05
CA ASP A 316 -10.86 -13.70 -12.88
C ASP A 316 -10.50 -12.32 -13.44
N ILE A 317 -9.36 -11.78 -12.99
CA ILE A 317 -8.79 -10.57 -13.57
C ILE A 317 -8.36 -10.87 -15.00
N PRO A 318 -8.88 -10.14 -16.01
CA PRO A 318 -8.49 -10.34 -17.39
C PRO A 318 -7.00 -10.11 -17.61
N SER A 319 -6.43 -10.82 -18.59
CA SER A 319 -5.01 -10.67 -18.92
C SER A 319 -4.72 -9.32 -19.57
N ALA A 320 -3.68 -8.64 -19.14
CA ALA A 320 -3.16 -7.43 -19.77
C ALA A 320 -2.61 -7.68 -21.21
N MET A 321 -2.43 -8.94 -21.61
CA MET A 321 -2.10 -9.32 -23.00
C MET A 321 -3.32 -9.33 -23.90
N ASN A 322 -4.50 -9.65 -23.37
CA ASN A 322 -5.77 -9.69 -24.08
C ASN A 322 -6.81 -8.93 -23.23
N PRO A 323 -6.68 -7.60 -23.11
CA PRO A 323 -7.63 -6.82 -22.32
C PRO A 323 -9.01 -6.88 -22.97
N PRO A 324 -10.11 -6.80 -22.19
CA PRO A 324 -11.44 -6.71 -22.72
C PRO A 324 -11.58 -5.52 -23.68
N SER A 325 -12.41 -5.67 -24.70
CA SER A 325 -12.84 -4.53 -25.53
C SER A 325 -13.66 -3.55 -24.69
N GLY A 326 -13.65 -2.27 -25.02
CA GLY A 326 -14.45 -1.27 -24.34
C GLY A 326 -13.97 -0.97 -22.91
N CYS A 327 -14.88 -1.02 -21.95
CA CYS A 327 -14.55 -0.74 -20.55
C CYS A 327 -13.64 -1.85 -19.97
N PRO A 328 -12.48 -1.52 -19.38
CA PRO A 328 -11.56 -2.52 -18.88
C PRO A 328 -12.17 -3.38 -17.75
N PHE A 329 -13.14 -2.86 -17.01
CA PHE A 329 -13.80 -3.55 -15.90
C PHE A 329 -15.09 -4.29 -16.31
N GLN A 330 -15.53 -4.24 -17.56
CA GLN A 330 -16.83 -4.71 -18.01
C GLN A 330 -17.13 -6.19 -17.74
N THR A 331 -16.13 -7.05 -17.70
CA THR A 331 -16.27 -8.50 -17.47
C THR A 331 -16.63 -8.84 -16.03
N ARG A 332 -16.35 -7.94 -15.08
CA ARG A 332 -16.57 -8.12 -13.63
C ARG A 332 -17.56 -7.10 -13.04
N CYS A 333 -18.12 -6.21 -13.88
CA CYS A 333 -18.97 -5.12 -13.44
C CYS A 333 -20.44 -5.58 -13.27
N GLY A 334 -20.95 -5.58 -12.04
CA GLY A 334 -22.35 -5.90 -11.75
C GLY A 334 -23.36 -4.90 -12.33
N TYR A 335 -22.93 -3.67 -12.60
CA TYR A 335 -23.76 -2.60 -13.17
C TYR A 335 -23.81 -2.59 -14.70
N LYS A 336 -23.08 -3.46 -15.39
CA LYS A 336 -22.97 -3.49 -16.86
C LYS A 336 -24.32 -3.47 -17.57
N LYS A 337 -25.31 -4.21 -17.04
CA LYS A 337 -26.65 -4.32 -17.61
C LYS A 337 -27.47 -3.02 -17.57
N LEU A 338 -27.05 -2.04 -16.76
CA LEU A 338 -27.71 -0.73 -16.67
C LEU A 338 -27.20 0.27 -17.73
N VAL A 339 -26.18 -0.11 -18.49
CA VAL A 339 -25.62 0.71 -19.56
C VAL A 339 -26.24 0.29 -20.90
N PRO A 340 -26.90 1.20 -21.64
CA PRO A 340 -27.54 0.88 -22.90
C PRO A 340 -26.53 0.58 -24.02
N ASP A 341 -27.00 0.03 -25.11
CA ASP A 341 -26.29 -0.17 -26.39
C ASP A 341 -24.98 -0.96 -26.28
N ASN A 342 -24.84 -1.79 -25.29
CA ASN A 342 -23.61 -2.54 -25.02
C ASN A 342 -22.32 -1.66 -25.00
N LEU A 343 -22.43 -0.39 -24.61
CA LEU A 343 -21.32 0.56 -24.62
C LEU A 343 -20.14 0.07 -23.81
N CYS A 344 -20.38 -0.61 -22.69
CA CYS A 344 -19.30 -1.20 -21.88
C CYS A 344 -18.47 -2.22 -22.65
N GLU A 345 -19.05 -2.91 -23.64
CA GLU A 345 -18.35 -3.94 -24.43
C GLU A 345 -17.67 -3.34 -25.67
N THR A 346 -18.22 -2.27 -26.23
CA THR A 346 -17.84 -1.78 -27.55
C THR A 346 -16.91 -0.57 -27.49
N LYS A 347 -16.99 0.25 -26.44
CA LYS A 347 -16.26 1.52 -26.37
C LYS A 347 -15.65 1.75 -24.98
N VAL A 348 -14.41 2.26 -24.93
CA VAL A 348 -13.79 2.73 -23.69
C VAL A 348 -14.64 3.88 -23.13
N PRO A 349 -14.98 3.86 -21.83
CA PRO A 349 -15.77 4.93 -21.23
C PRO A 349 -15.07 6.29 -21.31
N PRO A 350 -15.83 7.39 -21.42
CA PRO A 350 -15.26 8.71 -21.23
C PRO A 350 -14.93 8.94 -19.76
N VAL A 351 -13.98 9.84 -19.51
CA VAL A 351 -13.74 10.34 -18.16
C VAL A 351 -14.88 11.28 -17.78
N LYS A 352 -15.63 10.92 -16.74
CA LYS A 352 -16.66 11.77 -16.13
C LYS A 352 -16.06 12.61 -15.03
N HIS A 353 -16.47 13.87 -14.97
CA HIS A 353 -16.13 14.80 -13.88
C HIS A 353 -17.31 14.87 -12.91
N LEU A 354 -17.12 14.37 -11.69
CA LEU A 354 -18.14 14.29 -10.65
C LEU A 354 -18.13 15.52 -9.71
N GLY A 355 -17.29 16.52 -10.00
CA GLY A 355 -17.12 17.72 -9.20
C GLY A 355 -15.94 17.67 -8.24
N GLY A 356 -15.40 18.83 -7.83
CA GLY A 356 -14.30 18.92 -6.86
C GLY A 356 -13.00 18.18 -7.23
N GLY A 357 -12.77 17.94 -8.53
CA GLY A 357 -11.61 17.16 -9.00
C GLY A 357 -11.81 15.64 -8.97
N HIS A 358 -12.99 15.16 -8.59
CA HIS A 358 -13.37 13.75 -8.65
C HIS A 358 -13.66 13.33 -10.09
N MET A 359 -13.03 12.28 -10.56
CA MET A 359 -13.16 11.75 -11.93
C MET A 359 -13.40 10.25 -11.91
N SER A 360 -14.26 9.76 -12.80
CA SER A 360 -14.56 8.33 -12.96
C SER A 360 -14.61 7.93 -14.44
N LEU A 361 -13.97 6.81 -14.79
CA LEU A 361 -13.95 6.24 -16.14
C LEU A 361 -15.12 5.25 -16.29
N CYS A 362 -16.36 5.75 -16.42
CA CYS A 362 -17.55 4.92 -16.38
C CYS A 362 -18.65 5.41 -17.31
N TRP A 363 -19.43 4.47 -17.90
CA TRP A 363 -20.62 4.75 -18.72
C TRP A 363 -21.91 4.94 -17.91
N LEU A 364 -21.94 4.58 -16.61
CA LEU A 364 -23.14 4.73 -15.78
C LEU A 364 -23.66 6.16 -15.85
N SER A 365 -24.98 6.33 -15.93
CA SER A 365 -25.60 7.66 -15.92
C SER A 365 -25.45 8.30 -14.53
N ASP A 366 -25.53 9.62 -14.48
CA ASP A 366 -25.40 10.37 -13.22
C ASP A 366 -26.55 10.03 -12.26
N ASP A 367 -27.75 9.68 -12.77
CA ASP A 367 -28.87 9.20 -11.96
C ASP A 367 -28.59 7.88 -11.25
N VAL A 368 -27.85 6.96 -11.90
CA VAL A 368 -27.44 5.68 -11.29
C VAL A 368 -26.35 5.93 -10.25
N LEU A 369 -25.37 6.77 -10.59
CA LEU A 369 -24.29 7.13 -9.69
C LEU A 369 -24.79 7.84 -8.42
N ALA A 370 -25.76 8.75 -8.57
CA ALA A 370 -26.37 9.48 -7.44
C ALA A 370 -27.17 8.58 -6.49
N LYS A 371 -27.63 7.40 -6.95
CA LYS A 371 -28.36 6.42 -6.13
C LYS A 371 -27.45 5.41 -5.43
N MET A 372 -26.14 5.48 -5.63
CA MET A 372 -25.22 4.58 -4.93
C MET A 372 -25.22 4.86 -3.43
N GLU A 373 -25.24 3.79 -2.65
CA GLU A 373 -25.19 3.89 -1.19
C GLU A 373 -23.76 3.68 -0.67
N PRO A 374 -23.41 4.28 0.49
CA PRO A 374 -22.13 4.02 1.14
C PRO A 374 -21.94 2.53 1.39
N VAL A 375 -20.77 2.01 1.02
CA VAL A 375 -20.37 0.61 1.26
C VAL A 375 -20.17 0.36 2.75
N ILE A 376 -19.68 1.37 3.46
CA ILE A 376 -19.41 1.35 4.90
C ILE A 376 -20.37 2.36 5.53
N LYS A 377 -21.31 1.87 6.36
CA LYS A 377 -22.25 2.72 7.11
C LYS A 377 -21.87 2.67 8.59
N PHE A 378 -21.56 3.84 9.16
CA PHE A 378 -21.37 3.99 10.60
C PHE A 378 -22.76 4.24 11.23
N ASP A 379 -23.13 3.46 12.24
CA ASP A 379 -24.37 3.72 12.99
C ASP A 379 -24.30 5.10 13.65
N LYS A 380 -25.32 5.92 13.40
CA LYS A 380 -25.37 7.30 13.89
C LYS A 380 -25.36 7.42 15.42
N GLU A 381 -25.74 6.36 16.13
CA GLU A 381 -25.71 6.30 17.60
C GLU A 381 -24.30 6.35 18.19
N HIS A 382 -23.29 5.82 17.48
CA HIS A 382 -21.88 5.92 17.92
C HIS A 382 -21.23 7.27 17.56
N ALA A 383 -21.73 7.94 16.53
CA ALA A 383 -21.23 9.29 16.16
C ALA A 383 -21.65 10.37 17.17
N ALA A 384 -22.73 10.17 17.91
CA ALA A 384 -23.23 11.12 18.93
C ALA A 384 -22.36 11.13 20.20
N HIS A 385 -21.56 10.09 20.46
CA HIS A 385 -20.62 10.08 21.60
C HIS A 385 -19.27 10.74 21.28
N GLU A 386 -19.00 11.11 20.03
CA GLU A 386 -17.76 11.80 19.64
C GLU A 386 -17.86 13.34 19.66
N GLY A 387 -18.99 13.90 20.03
CA GLY A 387 -19.27 15.34 19.99
C GLY A 387 -19.80 15.89 21.32
N VAL A 388 -19.14 15.64 22.47
CA VAL A 388 -19.40 16.41 23.69
C VAL A 388 -18.47 17.62 23.69
N PRO A 389 -19.00 18.87 23.65
CA PRO A 389 -18.19 20.07 23.87
C PRO A 389 -17.68 20.10 25.32
N ASP A 390 -16.45 20.47 25.51
CA ASP A 390 -15.75 20.63 26.81
C ASP A 390 -16.25 21.83 27.64
N ASP A 391 -17.54 22.22 27.56
CA ASP A 391 -18.10 23.31 28.34
C ASP A 391 -19.41 22.89 29.05
N ALA A 392 -19.28 22.06 30.11
CA ALA A 392 -20.36 21.92 31.09
C ALA A 392 -19.80 22.05 32.52
N PRO A 393 -20.40 22.92 33.37
CA PRO A 393 -19.89 23.22 34.69
C PRO A 393 -20.09 22.05 35.66
N HIS A 394 -19.07 21.78 36.48
CA HIS A 394 -19.11 20.83 37.56
C HIS A 394 -20.21 21.22 38.57
N GLY A 395 -21.24 20.36 38.67
CA GLY A 395 -22.27 20.45 39.67
C GLY A 395 -22.27 19.20 40.56
N ASP A 396 -21.99 19.39 41.83
CA ASP A 396 -22.08 18.39 42.89
C ASP A 396 -23.53 17.88 43.06
N GLY A 397 -23.70 16.54 43.13
CA GLY A 397 -25.00 15.96 43.53
C GLY A 397 -24.94 14.42 43.71
N PRO A 398 -25.72 13.86 44.63
CA PRO A 398 -25.40 12.65 45.39
C PRO A 398 -25.88 11.33 44.77
N GLY A 399 -25.25 10.27 45.21
CA GLY A 399 -25.31 8.87 44.81
C GLY A 399 -26.67 8.25 44.53
N PHE A 400 -26.61 7.27 43.61
CA PHE A 400 -27.64 6.23 43.48
C PHE A 400 -26.97 4.85 43.37
N ALA A 401 -27.24 4.04 44.42
CA ALA A 401 -27.00 2.61 44.39
C ALA A 401 -28.13 1.92 43.62
N GLY A 402 -27.81 1.18 42.58
CA GLY A 402 -28.75 0.36 41.83
C GLY A 402 -28.09 -0.91 41.33
N THR A 403 -28.54 -2.04 41.91
CA THR A 403 -28.14 -3.43 41.60
C THR A 403 -28.49 -3.81 40.15
N PRO A 404 -27.60 -4.47 39.37
CA PRO A 404 -27.92 -4.93 38.01
C PRO A 404 -28.75 -6.23 38.01
N PRO A 405 -29.60 -6.44 36.98
CA PRO A 405 -30.47 -7.61 36.90
C PRO A 405 -29.70 -8.88 36.44
N LYS A 406 -29.99 -10.00 37.05
CA LYS A 406 -29.45 -11.34 36.72
C LYS A 406 -29.89 -11.79 35.32
N ARG A 407 -28.96 -12.20 34.47
CA ARG A 407 -29.24 -12.92 33.22
C ARG A 407 -29.49 -14.39 33.45
N PRO A 408 -30.40 -15.06 32.69
CA PRO A 408 -30.69 -16.48 32.83
C PRO A 408 -29.60 -17.34 32.20
N ARG A 409 -29.25 -18.44 32.86
CA ARG A 409 -28.35 -19.48 32.34
C ARG A 409 -29.10 -20.32 31.29
N GLY A 410 -28.59 -20.24 30.01
CA GLY A 410 -28.98 -21.20 28.97
C GLY A 410 -27.87 -22.23 28.77
N LYS A 411 -28.23 -23.50 28.87
CA LYS A 411 -27.39 -24.67 28.52
C LYS A 411 -27.37 -24.82 26.99
N THR A 412 -26.17 -24.88 26.39
CA THR A 412 -25.95 -25.48 25.05
C THR A 412 -24.51 -26.03 25.03
N GLY A 413 -24.32 -27.11 24.77
CA GLY A 413 -24.09 -28.33 24.18
C GLY A 413 -22.82 -28.35 23.30
N SER A 414 -21.99 -29.37 23.63
CA SER A 414 -20.72 -29.80 23.05
C SER A 414 -20.87 -30.29 21.60
N ALA A 415 -20.91 -29.42 20.58
CA ALA A 415 -20.82 -29.86 19.18
C ALA A 415 -19.79 -29.06 18.35
N ALA A 416 -19.25 -27.96 18.90
CA ALA A 416 -18.27 -27.13 18.18
C ALA A 416 -16.82 -27.52 18.48
N ALA A 417 -16.53 -28.28 19.52
CA ALA A 417 -15.18 -28.72 19.86
C ALA A 417 -14.71 -29.91 19.01
N ASP A 418 -15.63 -30.77 18.59
CA ASP A 418 -15.29 -31.98 17.82
C ASP A 418 -15.01 -31.67 16.34
N ALA A 419 -15.59 -30.64 15.77
CA ALA A 419 -15.36 -30.24 14.40
C ALA A 419 -13.97 -29.58 14.16
N VAL A 420 -13.40 -28.94 15.19
CA VAL A 420 -12.07 -28.33 15.09
C VAL A 420 -10.96 -29.37 15.23
N GLY A 421 -11.20 -30.45 15.96
CA GLY A 421 -10.28 -31.59 16.12
C GLY A 421 -10.09 -32.37 14.81
N GLN A 422 -11.19 -32.65 14.09
CA GLN A 422 -11.16 -33.42 12.85
C GLN A 422 -10.47 -32.65 11.70
N ALA A 423 -10.65 -31.34 11.58
CA ALA A 423 -9.98 -30.53 10.56
C ALA A 423 -8.47 -30.41 10.79
N ALA A 424 -7.98 -30.50 12.01
CA ALA A 424 -6.55 -30.50 12.32
C ALA A 424 -5.87 -31.84 11.98
N GLU A 425 -6.54 -32.96 12.20
CA GLU A 425 -6.02 -34.31 11.85
C GLU A 425 -5.96 -34.53 10.33
N GLU A 426 -6.96 -34.04 9.57
CA GLU A 426 -6.92 -34.11 8.10
C GLU A 426 -5.80 -33.26 7.48
N ALA A 427 -5.53 -32.07 8.03
CA ALA A 427 -4.42 -31.22 7.57
C ALA A 427 -3.05 -31.85 7.82
N GLU A 428 -2.88 -32.60 8.93
CA GLU A 428 -1.64 -33.30 9.25
C GLU A 428 -1.43 -34.54 8.38
N ALA A 429 -2.50 -35.25 8.03
CA ALA A 429 -2.46 -36.40 7.12
C ALA A 429 -2.06 -36.00 5.68
N VAL A 430 -2.60 -34.89 5.15
CA VAL A 430 -2.25 -34.36 3.84
C VAL A 430 -0.77 -33.87 3.80
N SER A 431 -0.28 -33.29 4.89
CA SER A 431 1.12 -32.87 5.00
C SER A 431 2.10 -34.06 5.04
N LYS A 432 1.71 -35.18 5.65
CA LYS A 432 2.50 -36.40 5.68
C LYS A 432 2.54 -37.12 4.32
N ALA A 433 1.42 -37.16 3.61
CA ALA A 433 1.35 -37.76 2.27
C ALA A 433 2.25 -37.02 1.27
N ARG A 434 2.26 -35.69 1.26
CA ARG A 434 3.16 -34.87 0.41
C ARG A 434 4.64 -35.07 0.71
N ARG A 435 5.03 -35.38 1.95
CA ARG A 435 6.44 -35.66 2.30
C ARG A 435 6.89 -37.04 1.83
N HIS A 436 5.99 -37.98 1.64
CA HIS A 436 6.31 -39.33 1.07
C HIS A 436 6.50 -39.26 -0.46
N GLU A 437 5.63 -38.52 -1.19
CA GLU A 437 5.77 -38.35 -2.63
C GLU A 437 7.10 -37.69 -3.04
N VAL A 438 7.52 -36.64 -2.32
CA VAL A 438 8.80 -35.97 -2.60
C VAL A 438 10.02 -36.85 -2.30
N ARG A 439 9.87 -37.83 -1.42
CA ARG A 439 10.98 -38.77 -1.07
C ARG A 439 11.16 -39.88 -2.08
N ASP A 440 10.10 -40.29 -2.75
CA ASP A 440 10.12 -41.34 -3.78
C ASP A 440 10.60 -40.77 -5.14
N GLU A 441 10.29 -39.53 -5.49
CA GLU A 441 10.83 -38.84 -6.68
C GLU A 441 12.35 -38.59 -6.59
N VAL A 442 12.92 -38.40 -5.40
CA VAL A 442 14.39 -38.23 -5.22
C VAL A 442 15.15 -39.55 -5.30
N SER A 443 14.48 -40.69 -5.07
CA SER A 443 15.12 -42.02 -5.15
C SER A 443 15.21 -42.59 -6.58
N GLU A 444 14.38 -42.13 -7.52
CA GLU A 444 14.40 -42.63 -8.92
C GLU A 444 15.33 -41.85 -9.86
N THR A 445 15.83 -40.65 -9.51
CA THR A 445 16.71 -39.82 -10.35
C THR A 445 18.19 -39.85 -9.94
N GLY A 446 18.68 -40.94 -9.39
CA GLY A 446 20.08 -41.14 -8.99
C GLY A 446 21.10 -40.98 -10.10
N ARG A 447 21.47 -39.76 -10.51
CA ARG A 447 22.75 -39.45 -11.19
C ARG A 447 23.25 -38.06 -10.81
N SER A 448 24.30 -38.02 -10.00
CA SER A 448 25.08 -36.81 -9.71
C SER A 448 25.96 -36.44 -10.90
N PRO A 449 26.04 -35.20 -11.37
CA PRO A 449 27.02 -34.76 -12.34
C PRO A 449 28.37 -34.51 -11.66
N LYS A 450 29.46 -35.04 -12.27
CA LYS A 450 30.86 -34.84 -11.87
C LYS A 450 31.31 -33.41 -12.17
N PRO A 451 32.17 -32.81 -11.33
CA PRO A 451 32.67 -31.45 -11.55
C PRO A 451 33.71 -31.39 -12.67
N GLY A 452 33.51 -30.53 -13.66
CA GLY A 452 34.44 -30.25 -14.75
C GLY A 452 35.61 -29.39 -14.28
N LYS A 453 36.82 -29.69 -14.75
CA LYS A 453 38.08 -28.97 -14.50
C LYS A 453 38.08 -27.60 -15.22
N PRO A 454 38.75 -26.57 -14.66
CA PRO A 454 38.85 -25.25 -15.27
C PRO A 454 39.85 -25.25 -16.44
N ARG A 455 39.48 -24.61 -17.57
CA ARG A 455 40.36 -24.27 -18.67
C ARG A 455 41.09 -22.97 -18.38
N LYS A 456 42.39 -22.93 -18.62
CA LYS A 456 43.26 -21.75 -18.59
C LYS A 456 43.02 -20.86 -19.81
N PRO A 457 43.25 -19.55 -19.71
CA PRO A 457 43.09 -18.60 -20.83
C PRO A 457 44.35 -18.62 -21.72
N ASN A 458 44.10 -18.42 -23.00
CA ASN A 458 45.03 -17.80 -23.96
C ASN A 458 44.56 -16.37 -24.22
#